data_3f2190ae01dcb22adb032dc9eb7111ca
#
_entry.id   3f2190ae01dcb22adb032dc9eb7111ca
#
_cell.length_a   1.000
_cell.length_b   1.000
_cell.length_c   1.000
_cell.angle_alpha   90.00
_cell.angle_beta   90.00
_cell.angle_gamma   90.00
#
_symmetry.space_group_name_H-M   'P 1'
#
loop_
_entity.id
_entity.type
_entity.pdbx_description
1 polymer ?
#
loop_
_entity_poly.entity_id
_entity_poly.type
_entity_poly.pdbx_seq_one_letter_code
_entity_poly.pdbx_strand_id
1 'polypeptide(L)'
;MNDNKPVIDSKIISSTGGVRDPHILRCKDGKTFYMVVTDMVSDNGWDSNRAMVLLKSTDLVNWNHSVINMQKRYAGQEKLKRVWAPQTIFDAEAGKYLVYWSMKYGDGADVIYYAYANKEFTDLEGEPKPLFIPENKKSCIDGDIVYKDGIYHLFYKTEGHGNGIRVATTRSLTSGQWEEEPDYKQQTPEAVEGAGTFKLIGQNKYILMYDVYMKGKYQFTETTDLKNFKVIDSEVKMNFHPRHGTIIPITRAELKRITDKWPSKEMGNMTIPNNPVLQGFHADPEILYSHQTKKYYIYSTTDGQSGWGGWYFTVFSSDNLKDWKDEGVMLDLKSDQVIWADGNAWAPCIEEKIVDGKYKYFFYFSGNPTAGGGKQIGVAVADSPIGPFKDLGHPIITESPVGHGQQIDVDVFTDPVSGKSYLYWGNGYMAGAELNEDMLSIKENTLTVLTPKGGSLKDYAFREAAYVFYRNGLYYFMWSVDD
;
A
#
# COMPACT_ATOMS: atom_id res chain seq x y z
N MET A 1 6.92 16.63 7.81
CA MET A 1 7.22 17.65 6.77
C MET A 1 6.93 19.03 7.34
N ASN A 2 7.67 20.05 6.95
CA ASN A 2 7.54 21.44 7.38
C ASN A 2 7.50 21.65 8.92
N ASP A 3 8.05 20.73 9.70
CA ASP A 3 8.03 20.72 11.18
C ASP A 3 6.61 20.97 11.73
N ASN A 4 5.61 20.33 11.13
CA ASN A 4 4.18 20.44 11.44
C ASN A 4 3.58 21.85 11.27
N LYS A 5 4.26 22.73 10.53
CA LYS A 5 3.72 24.05 10.19
C LYS A 5 2.84 23.99 8.95
N PRO A 6 1.90 24.92 8.78
CA PRO A 6 1.09 25.01 7.57
C PRO A 6 1.93 25.08 6.29
N VAL A 7 1.48 24.37 5.26
CA VAL A 7 2.14 24.32 3.94
C VAL A 7 1.40 25.16 2.87
N ILE A 8 0.14 25.52 3.13
CA ILE A 8 -0.65 26.44 2.31
C ILE A 8 -1.05 27.61 3.20
N ASP A 9 -0.79 28.83 2.74
CA ASP A 9 -1.18 30.03 3.49
C ASP A 9 -2.69 30.28 3.35
N SER A 10 -3.41 30.11 4.46
CA SER A 10 -4.85 30.31 4.53
C SER A 10 -5.31 31.72 4.13
N LYS A 11 -4.45 32.74 4.33
CA LYS A 11 -4.76 34.13 3.96
C LYS A 11 -4.83 34.33 2.44
N ILE A 12 -4.14 33.47 1.69
CA ILE A 12 -4.14 33.53 0.21
C ILE A 12 -5.37 32.84 -0.36
N ILE A 13 -5.75 31.71 0.22
CA ILE A 13 -6.76 30.82 -0.37
C ILE A 13 -8.18 31.05 0.15
N SER A 14 -8.38 31.76 1.26
CA SER A 14 -9.68 31.96 1.90
C SER A 14 -10.12 33.41 1.92
N SER A 15 -11.43 33.66 2.07
CA SER A 15 -11.99 35.00 2.19
C SER A 15 -11.92 35.55 3.62
N THR A 16 -11.79 34.67 4.63
CA THR A 16 -11.75 35.08 6.05
C THR A 16 -10.32 35.15 6.58
N GLY A 17 -9.31 34.63 5.87
CA GLY A 17 -7.93 34.50 6.31
C GLY A 17 -7.65 33.22 7.10
N GLY A 18 -8.64 32.36 7.32
CA GLY A 18 -8.51 31.09 8.00
C GLY A 18 -9.20 29.94 7.28
N VAL A 19 -8.68 28.73 7.41
CA VAL A 19 -9.30 27.51 6.90
C VAL A 19 -9.29 26.42 7.96
N ARG A 20 -10.29 25.53 7.87
CA ARG A 20 -10.48 24.37 8.76
C ARG A 20 -10.89 23.14 7.97
N ASP A 21 -10.90 21.99 8.62
CA ASP A 21 -11.52 20.74 8.20
C ASP A 21 -11.06 20.30 6.78
N PRO A 22 -9.76 20.16 6.51
CA PRO A 22 -9.28 19.82 5.17
C PRO A 22 -9.65 18.37 4.82
N HIS A 23 -10.33 18.21 3.69
CA HIS A 23 -10.54 16.92 3.07
C HIS A 23 -9.86 16.87 1.70
N ILE A 24 -9.04 15.85 1.46
CA ILE A 24 -8.28 15.65 0.22
C ILE A 24 -8.68 14.33 -0.43
N LEU A 25 -8.85 14.35 -1.77
CA LEU A 25 -9.19 13.17 -2.57
C LEU A 25 -8.23 13.07 -3.76
N ARG A 26 -7.72 11.87 -4.03
CA ARG A 26 -7.09 11.54 -5.33
C ARG A 26 -8.19 11.22 -6.33
N CYS A 27 -8.18 11.91 -7.49
CA CYS A 27 -9.15 11.69 -8.54
C CYS A 27 -8.94 10.35 -9.27
N LYS A 28 -9.97 9.90 -10.00
CA LYS A 28 -9.94 8.65 -10.78
C LYS A 28 -8.84 8.57 -11.83
N ASP A 29 -8.35 9.71 -12.30
CA ASP A 29 -7.23 9.76 -13.25
C ASP A 29 -5.87 9.38 -12.60
N GLY A 30 -5.87 9.20 -11.27
CA GLY A 30 -4.69 8.87 -10.47
C GLY A 30 -3.65 9.98 -10.34
N LYS A 31 -3.88 11.15 -10.96
CA LYS A 31 -2.89 12.25 -11.07
C LYS A 31 -3.38 13.57 -10.49
N THR A 32 -4.69 13.83 -10.55
CA THR A 32 -5.31 15.05 -10.03
C THR A 32 -5.73 14.84 -8.58
N PHE A 33 -5.62 15.88 -7.78
CA PHE A 33 -6.06 15.93 -6.40
C PHE A 33 -7.05 17.07 -6.23
N TYR A 34 -8.16 16.78 -5.56
CA TYR A 34 -9.09 17.77 -5.08
C TYR A 34 -8.98 17.90 -3.57
N MET A 35 -9.05 19.11 -3.08
CA MET A 35 -9.16 19.39 -1.64
C MET A 35 -10.28 20.39 -1.42
N VAL A 36 -11.03 20.21 -0.34
CA VAL A 36 -12.05 21.13 0.10
C VAL A 36 -11.80 21.48 1.57
N VAL A 37 -12.03 22.75 1.92
CA VAL A 37 -11.82 23.25 3.29
C VAL A 37 -12.92 24.22 3.67
N THR A 38 -13.24 24.30 4.97
CA THR A 38 -14.10 25.32 5.55
C THR A 38 -13.38 26.68 5.53
N ASP A 39 -13.96 27.72 4.96
CA ASP A 39 -13.43 29.10 5.00
C ASP A 39 -13.90 29.77 6.29
N MET A 40 -13.10 29.73 7.34
CA MET A 40 -13.53 30.21 8.66
C MET A 40 -12.34 30.55 9.56
N VAL A 41 -12.50 31.65 10.30
CA VAL A 41 -11.74 31.98 11.51
C VAL A 41 -12.68 31.87 12.70
N SER A 42 -12.41 30.96 13.64
CA SER A 42 -13.28 30.66 14.80
C SER A 42 -13.49 31.87 15.74
N ASP A 43 -12.50 32.75 15.83
CA ASP A 43 -12.58 33.96 16.65
C ASP A 43 -13.70 34.92 16.20
N ASN A 44 -14.16 34.79 14.95
CA ASN A 44 -15.32 35.55 14.44
C ASN A 44 -16.66 34.94 14.87
N GLY A 45 -16.65 33.87 15.67
CA GLY A 45 -17.83 33.14 16.14
C GLY A 45 -18.17 31.91 15.28
N TRP A 46 -18.78 30.91 15.91
CA TRP A 46 -19.11 29.64 15.27
C TRP A 46 -20.19 29.72 14.19
N ASP A 47 -21.01 30.76 14.18
CA ASP A 47 -22.03 31.02 13.16
C ASP A 47 -21.57 32.05 12.10
N SER A 48 -20.26 32.30 11.99
CA SER A 48 -19.71 33.39 11.16
C SER A 48 -19.46 33.02 9.72
N ASN A 49 -19.27 31.74 9.40
CA ASN A 49 -18.83 31.33 8.06
C ASN A 49 -19.98 31.11 7.07
N ARG A 50 -19.74 31.45 5.81
CA ARG A 50 -20.70 31.31 4.69
C ARG A 50 -20.07 30.67 3.47
N ALA A 51 -18.81 30.24 3.58
CA ALA A 51 -18.04 29.82 2.43
C ALA A 51 -17.24 28.56 2.69
N MET A 52 -16.93 27.86 1.62
CA MET A 52 -15.88 26.83 1.53
C MET A 52 -14.90 27.19 0.43
N VAL A 53 -13.74 26.54 0.42
CA VAL A 53 -12.76 26.67 -0.64
C VAL A 53 -12.61 25.34 -1.36
N LEU A 54 -12.71 25.36 -2.68
CA LEU A 54 -12.35 24.25 -3.56
C LEU A 54 -10.91 24.43 -4.02
N LEU A 55 -10.09 23.39 -3.94
CA LEU A 55 -8.70 23.43 -4.38
C LEU A 55 -8.40 22.25 -5.31
N LYS A 56 -7.56 22.49 -6.32
CA LYS A 56 -7.12 21.49 -7.29
C LYS A 56 -5.62 21.53 -7.45
N SER A 57 -4.98 20.34 -7.47
CA SER A 57 -3.56 20.16 -7.71
C SER A 57 -3.29 18.94 -8.59
N THR A 58 -2.16 18.92 -9.28
CA THR A 58 -1.63 17.76 -10.00
C THR A 58 -0.31 17.27 -9.44
N ASP A 59 0.19 17.90 -8.38
CA ASP A 59 1.50 17.61 -7.82
C ASP A 59 1.57 17.62 -6.28
N LEU A 60 0.43 17.93 -5.59
CA LEU A 60 0.32 18.10 -4.14
C LEU A 60 1.10 19.29 -3.56
N VAL A 61 1.74 20.10 -4.40
CA VAL A 61 2.57 21.24 -4.01
C VAL A 61 1.93 22.56 -4.42
N ASN A 62 1.50 22.63 -5.68
CA ASN A 62 0.87 23.82 -6.24
C ASN A 62 -0.64 23.61 -6.31
N TRP A 63 -1.40 24.56 -5.78
CA TRP A 63 -2.85 24.47 -5.65
C TRP A 63 -3.52 25.68 -6.28
N ASN A 64 -4.40 25.45 -7.23
CA ASN A 64 -5.38 26.44 -7.68
C ASN A 64 -6.59 26.37 -6.75
N HIS A 65 -7.20 27.51 -6.44
CA HIS A 65 -8.31 27.59 -5.51
C HIS A 65 -9.46 28.46 -6.00
N SER A 66 -10.64 28.22 -5.47
CA SER A 66 -11.85 29.03 -5.66
C SER A 66 -12.66 29.07 -4.37
N VAL A 67 -13.07 30.27 -3.96
CA VAL A 67 -13.92 30.46 -2.77
C VAL A 67 -15.38 30.46 -3.19
N ILE A 68 -16.16 29.56 -2.62
CA ILE A 68 -17.60 29.43 -2.87
C ILE A 68 -18.36 29.98 -1.65
N ASN A 69 -18.81 31.22 -1.72
CA ASN A 69 -19.64 31.80 -0.70
C ASN A 69 -21.11 31.52 -1.02
N MET A 70 -21.75 30.70 -0.21
CA MET A 70 -23.12 30.21 -0.42
C MET A 70 -24.18 31.33 -0.43
N GLN A 71 -24.05 32.33 0.45
CA GLN A 71 -24.99 33.47 0.48
C GLN A 71 -24.88 34.34 -0.77
N LYS A 72 -23.69 34.51 -1.30
CA LYS A 72 -23.49 35.34 -2.51
C LYS A 72 -23.80 34.57 -3.79
N ARG A 73 -23.59 33.24 -3.76
CA ARG A 73 -23.73 32.37 -4.93
C ARG A 73 -25.18 32.02 -5.23
N TYR A 74 -26.00 31.86 -4.19
CA TYR A 74 -27.39 31.40 -4.31
C TYR A 74 -28.39 32.39 -3.66
N ALA A 75 -29.51 32.60 -4.31
CA ALA A 75 -30.61 33.41 -3.74
C ALA A 75 -31.29 32.64 -2.59
N GLY A 76 -31.93 33.39 -1.68
CA GLY A 76 -32.66 32.77 -0.57
C GLY A 76 -31.81 32.25 0.59
N GLN A 77 -30.51 32.56 0.59
CA GLN A 77 -29.57 32.07 1.60
C GLN A 77 -29.32 33.06 2.75
N GLU A 78 -30.22 34.04 2.95
CA GLU A 78 -30.03 35.12 3.93
C GLU A 78 -29.96 34.62 5.37
N LYS A 79 -30.67 33.50 5.67
CA LYS A 79 -30.70 32.87 6.99
C LYS A 79 -29.58 31.84 7.23
N LEU A 80 -28.70 31.66 6.25
CA LEU A 80 -27.58 30.72 6.39
C LEU A 80 -26.65 31.18 7.51
N LYS A 81 -26.31 30.27 8.42
CA LYS A 81 -25.40 30.49 9.57
C LYS A 81 -24.06 29.75 9.45
N ARG A 82 -24.07 28.56 8.86
CA ARG A 82 -22.87 27.68 8.82
C ARG A 82 -22.72 26.98 7.48
N VAL A 83 -21.47 26.83 7.04
CA VAL A 83 -21.00 25.99 5.93
C VAL A 83 -19.76 25.29 6.44
N TRP A 84 -19.90 24.09 7.03
CA TRP A 84 -18.85 23.43 7.77
C TRP A 84 -18.42 22.09 7.18
N ALA A 85 -17.14 21.76 7.39
CA ALA A 85 -16.53 20.47 7.13
C ALA A 85 -16.90 19.88 5.75
N PRO A 86 -16.61 20.61 4.63
CA PRO A 86 -16.86 20.08 3.31
C PRO A 86 -15.95 18.90 3.01
N GLN A 87 -16.52 17.89 2.34
CA GLN A 87 -15.79 16.76 1.81
C GLN A 87 -16.18 16.50 0.35
N THR A 88 -15.45 15.63 -0.35
CA THR A 88 -15.76 15.30 -1.74
C THR A 88 -15.56 13.81 -2.01
N ILE A 89 -16.46 13.25 -2.83
CA ILE A 89 -16.41 11.85 -3.27
C ILE A 89 -16.78 11.79 -4.76
N PHE A 90 -16.25 10.80 -5.48
CA PHE A 90 -16.70 10.53 -6.83
C PHE A 90 -18.00 9.74 -6.82
N ASP A 91 -19.06 10.32 -7.37
CA ASP A 91 -20.32 9.64 -7.62
C ASP A 91 -20.24 8.89 -8.96
N ALA A 92 -20.20 7.56 -8.89
CA ALA A 92 -20.07 6.71 -10.07
C ALA A 92 -21.34 6.70 -10.93
N GLU A 93 -22.54 6.90 -10.34
CA GLU A 93 -23.83 6.95 -11.05
C GLU A 93 -23.93 8.23 -11.88
N ALA A 94 -23.56 9.36 -11.30
CA ALA A 94 -23.59 10.66 -11.98
C ALA A 94 -22.35 10.91 -12.86
N GLY A 95 -21.26 10.16 -12.65
CA GLY A 95 -19.98 10.40 -13.32
C GLY A 95 -19.30 11.71 -12.91
N LYS A 96 -19.61 12.25 -11.74
CA LYS A 96 -19.18 13.57 -11.25
C LYS A 96 -18.61 13.50 -9.83
N TYR A 97 -17.86 14.53 -9.46
CA TYR A 97 -17.45 14.71 -8.07
C TYR A 97 -18.53 15.44 -7.29
N LEU A 98 -19.03 14.78 -6.26
CA LEU A 98 -20.02 15.31 -5.32
C LEU A 98 -19.26 15.96 -4.17
N VAL A 99 -19.54 17.23 -3.90
CA VAL A 99 -19.09 17.95 -2.70
C VAL A 99 -20.25 17.97 -1.71
N TYR A 100 -20.00 17.61 -0.46
CA TYR A 100 -21.00 17.60 0.60
C TYR A 100 -20.46 18.25 1.87
N TRP A 101 -21.34 18.87 2.65
CA TRP A 101 -20.96 19.70 3.81
C TRP A 101 -22.12 19.90 4.74
N SER A 102 -21.86 20.31 5.98
CA SER A 102 -22.90 20.65 6.95
C SER A 102 -23.37 22.10 6.78
N MET A 103 -24.67 22.31 6.75
CA MET A 103 -25.30 23.63 6.68
C MET A 103 -26.35 23.82 7.78
N LYS A 104 -26.43 25.06 8.27
CA LYS A 104 -27.44 25.48 9.24
C LYS A 104 -28.14 26.75 8.81
N TYR A 105 -29.48 26.75 8.90
CA TYR A 105 -30.32 27.92 8.62
C TYR A 105 -31.04 28.38 9.89
N GLY A 106 -30.88 29.64 10.26
CA GLY A 106 -31.54 30.22 11.44
C GLY A 106 -31.27 29.36 12.69
N ASP A 107 -32.34 29.04 13.39
CA ASP A 107 -32.29 28.20 14.60
C ASP A 107 -32.59 26.70 14.31
N GLY A 108 -32.59 26.32 13.02
CA GLY A 108 -32.79 24.94 12.60
C GLY A 108 -31.61 24.00 12.94
N ALA A 109 -31.77 22.74 12.63
CA ALA A 109 -30.71 21.74 12.78
C ALA A 109 -29.63 21.93 11.71
N ASP A 110 -28.39 21.54 12.06
CA ASP A 110 -27.33 21.30 11.06
C ASP A 110 -27.69 20.05 10.26
N VAL A 111 -27.63 20.14 8.93
CA VAL A 111 -27.96 19.05 7.99
C VAL A 111 -26.85 18.93 6.96
N ILE A 112 -26.59 17.72 6.49
CA ILE A 112 -25.60 17.49 5.44
C ILE A 112 -26.25 17.75 4.08
N TYR A 113 -25.69 18.71 3.34
CA TYR A 113 -26.08 19.10 1.97
C TYR A 113 -25.01 18.66 0.97
N TYR A 114 -25.36 18.66 -0.31
CA TYR A 114 -24.44 18.41 -1.41
C TYR A 114 -24.75 19.27 -2.64
N ALA A 115 -23.74 19.39 -3.49
CA ALA A 115 -23.86 19.77 -4.90
C ALA A 115 -22.72 19.09 -5.68
N TYR A 116 -22.88 18.93 -6.99
CA TYR A 116 -21.79 18.47 -7.82
C TYR A 116 -20.81 19.59 -8.11
N ALA A 117 -19.51 19.29 -8.11
CA ALA A 117 -18.52 20.23 -8.62
C ALA A 117 -18.57 20.27 -10.16
N ASN A 118 -18.27 21.44 -10.75
CA ASN A 118 -18.05 21.54 -12.18
C ASN A 118 -16.78 20.77 -12.60
N LYS A 119 -16.61 20.57 -13.90
CA LYS A 119 -15.49 19.78 -14.46
C LYS A 119 -14.11 20.29 -14.06
N GLU A 120 -13.95 21.59 -13.92
CA GLU A 120 -12.71 22.27 -13.56
C GLU A 120 -12.42 22.23 -12.04
N PHE A 121 -13.41 21.85 -11.24
CA PHE A 121 -13.40 21.90 -9.77
C PHE A 121 -13.19 23.32 -9.23
N THR A 122 -13.87 24.29 -9.83
CA THR A 122 -13.78 25.71 -9.50
C THR A 122 -15.09 26.31 -9.03
N ASP A 123 -16.21 25.62 -9.21
CA ASP A 123 -17.56 26.04 -8.79
C ASP A 123 -18.46 24.81 -8.59
N LEU A 124 -19.64 25.03 -8.02
CA LEU A 124 -20.68 24.02 -7.84
C LEU A 124 -21.76 24.16 -8.92
N GLU A 125 -22.29 23.02 -9.38
CA GLU A 125 -23.40 22.97 -10.33
C GLU A 125 -24.75 22.91 -9.60
N GLY A 126 -25.61 23.84 -9.92
CA GLY A 126 -26.95 23.92 -9.33
C GLY A 126 -26.96 24.40 -7.87
N GLU A 127 -28.14 24.37 -7.26
CA GLU A 127 -28.33 24.72 -5.85
C GLU A 127 -28.02 23.54 -4.91
N PRO A 128 -27.55 23.81 -3.68
CA PRO A 128 -27.38 22.80 -2.67
C PRO A 128 -28.66 22.03 -2.36
N LYS A 129 -28.57 20.70 -2.28
CA LYS A 129 -29.69 19.84 -1.90
C LYS A 129 -29.34 19.06 -0.63
N PRO A 130 -30.33 18.72 0.22
CA PRO A 130 -30.08 17.81 1.33
C PRO A 130 -29.54 16.46 0.83
N LEU A 131 -28.43 16.01 1.40
CA LEU A 131 -27.86 14.67 1.19
C LEU A 131 -28.34 13.71 2.27
N PHE A 132 -28.24 14.15 3.53
CA PHE A 132 -28.61 13.33 4.67
C PHE A 132 -29.24 14.20 5.77
N ILE A 133 -30.40 13.78 6.25
CA ILE A 133 -31.12 14.35 7.39
C ILE A 133 -31.38 13.16 8.33
N PRO A 134 -30.90 13.18 9.59
CA PRO A 134 -31.18 12.11 10.54
C PRO A 134 -32.68 11.94 10.76
N GLU A 135 -33.14 10.69 11.01
CA GLU A 135 -34.55 10.37 11.25
C GLU A 135 -35.15 11.17 12.40
N ASN A 136 -34.37 11.42 13.44
CA ASN A 136 -34.75 12.22 14.60
C ASN A 136 -34.79 13.74 14.32
N LYS A 137 -34.41 14.17 13.11
CA LYS A 137 -34.33 15.55 12.65
C LYS A 137 -33.48 16.50 13.51
N LYS A 138 -32.55 15.94 14.28
CA LYS A 138 -31.57 16.71 15.07
C LYS A 138 -30.31 17.00 14.26
N SER A 139 -29.46 17.88 14.79
CA SER A 139 -28.23 18.30 14.11
C SER A 139 -27.24 17.14 13.89
N CYS A 140 -26.67 17.11 12.69
CA CYS A 140 -25.54 16.26 12.32
C CYS A 140 -24.51 17.07 11.53
N ILE A 141 -23.23 16.84 11.82
CA ILE A 141 -22.09 17.51 11.19
C ILE A 141 -20.99 16.52 10.85
N ASP A 142 -19.93 16.99 10.21
CA ASP A 142 -18.67 16.25 9.95
C ASP A 142 -18.90 14.91 9.26
N GLY A 143 -19.62 14.93 8.14
CA GLY A 143 -19.87 13.72 7.37
C GLY A 143 -18.60 13.23 6.68
N ASP A 144 -18.29 11.92 6.77
CA ASP A 144 -17.23 11.23 6.04
C ASP A 144 -17.81 10.00 5.33
N ILE A 145 -17.69 9.94 3.99
CA ILE A 145 -18.30 8.86 3.20
C ILE A 145 -17.25 7.91 2.66
N VAL A 146 -17.41 6.63 3.00
CA VAL A 146 -16.58 5.53 2.49
C VAL A 146 -17.43 4.58 1.64
N TYR A 147 -16.90 4.19 0.47
CA TYR A 147 -17.51 3.17 -0.37
C TYR A 147 -16.86 1.82 -0.15
N LYS A 148 -17.68 0.81 0.16
CA LYS A 148 -17.23 -0.56 0.34
C LYS A 148 -18.30 -1.55 -0.16
N ASP A 149 -17.92 -2.47 -1.03
CA ASP A 149 -18.74 -3.60 -1.49
C ASP A 149 -20.15 -3.21 -1.99
N GLY A 150 -20.25 -2.12 -2.76
CA GLY A 150 -21.51 -1.62 -3.33
C GLY A 150 -22.35 -0.76 -2.37
N ILE A 151 -21.83 -0.41 -1.20
CA ILE A 151 -22.52 0.37 -0.18
C ILE A 151 -21.67 1.59 0.18
N TYR A 152 -22.32 2.75 0.26
CA TYR A 152 -21.77 3.97 0.85
C TYR A 152 -22.08 4.00 2.34
N HIS A 153 -21.07 4.26 3.16
CA HIS A 153 -21.16 4.40 4.61
C HIS A 153 -20.83 5.85 4.96
N LEU A 154 -21.80 6.59 5.45
CA LEU A 154 -21.66 7.96 5.94
C LEU A 154 -21.43 7.92 7.45
N PHE A 155 -20.21 8.18 7.88
CA PHE A 155 -19.90 8.48 9.28
C PHE A 155 -20.23 9.93 9.55
N TYR A 156 -20.99 10.23 10.57
CA TYR A 156 -21.40 11.61 10.90
C TYR A 156 -21.43 11.82 12.41
N LYS A 157 -21.13 13.05 12.83
CA LYS A 157 -21.26 13.43 14.24
C LYS A 157 -22.68 13.87 14.57
N THR A 158 -23.21 13.38 15.69
CA THR A 158 -24.44 13.94 16.30
C THR A 158 -24.08 15.20 17.08
N GLU A 159 -24.65 16.35 16.73
CA GLU A 159 -24.31 17.65 17.34
C GLU A 159 -25.36 18.09 18.38
N GLY A 160 -24.87 18.33 19.60
CA GLY A 160 -25.71 18.76 20.71
C GLY A 160 -26.63 17.68 21.32
N HIS A 161 -26.49 16.45 20.88
CA HIS A 161 -27.22 15.30 21.43
C HIS A 161 -26.36 14.01 21.26
N GLY A 162 -25.79 13.53 22.33
CA GLY A 162 -24.91 12.34 22.31
C GLY A 162 -23.46 12.60 21.88
N ASN A 163 -23.17 13.64 21.10
CA ASN A 163 -21.82 14.07 20.68
C ASN A 163 -20.87 12.96 20.28
N GLY A 164 -21.33 12.05 19.44
CA GLY A 164 -20.58 10.90 18.97
C GLY A 164 -20.76 10.63 17.49
N ILE A 165 -20.02 9.65 16.97
CA ILE A 165 -20.05 9.26 15.57
C ILE A 165 -21.02 8.10 15.35
N ARG A 166 -21.99 8.31 14.46
CA ARG A 166 -22.92 7.29 13.96
C ARG A 166 -22.68 7.00 12.49
N VAL A 167 -23.33 5.99 11.97
CA VAL A 167 -23.25 5.58 10.56
C VAL A 167 -24.64 5.51 9.95
N ALA A 168 -24.76 6.01 8.73
CA ALA A 168 -25.88 5.73 7.85
C ALA A 168 -25.38 5.13 6.54
N THR A 169 -26.13 4.21 5.95
CA THR A 169 -25.73 3.49 4.75
C THR A 169 -26.73 3.69 3.59
N THR A 170 -26.20 3.67 2.37
CA THR A 170 -27.03 3.70 1.14
C THR A 170 -26.31 3.02 -0.01
N ARG A 171 -27.08 2.62 -1.04
CA ARG A 171 -26.52 2.12 -2.31
C ARG A 171 -26.37 3.21 -3.37
N SER A 172 -27.07 4.34 -3.22
CA SER A 172 -27.02 5.47 -4.15
C SER A 172 -26.92 6.77 -3.36
N LEU A 173 -25.87 7.56 -3.61
CA LEU A 173 -25.52 8.76 -2.81
C LEU A 173 -26.66 9.78 -2.73
N THR A 174 -27.36 10.00 -3.84
CA THR A 174 -28.34 11.09 -3.96
C THR A 174 -29.80 10.62 -3.99
N SER A 175 -30.06 9.36 -3.65
CA SER A 175 -31.41 8.79 -3.61
C SER A 175 -32.28 9.35 -2.47
N GLY A 176 -31.66 9.95 -1.46
CA GLY A 176 -32.33 10.35 -0.22
C GLY A 176 -32.72 9.18 0.70
N GLN A 177 -32.31 7.97 0.34
CA GLN A 177 -32.59 6.74 1.11
C GLN A 177 -31.34 6.30 1.86
N TRP A 178 -31.24 6.72 3.12
CA TRP A 178 -30.18 6.36 4.02
C TRP A 178 -30.76 5.53 5.19
N GLU A 179 -30.11 4.43 5.52
CA GLU A 179 -30.46 3.56 6.66
C GLU A 179 -29.51 3.88 7.81
N GLU A 180 -30.02 4.40 8.93
CA GLU A 180 -29.21 4.72 10.10
C GLU A 180 -28.94 3.49 10.96
N GLU A 181 -27.67 3.31 11.39
CA GLU A 181 -27.31 2.36 12.42
C GLU A 181 -27.51 2.99 13.82
N PRO A 182 -28.09 2.28 14.78
CA PRO A 182 -28.47 2.87 16.07
C PRO A 182 -27.25 3.17 16.97
N ASP A 183 -26.14 2.43 16.81
CA ASP A 183 -25.02 2.45 17.72
C ASP A 183 -23.97 3.50 17.34
N TYR A 184 -23.38 4.12 18.35
CA TYR A 184 -22.18 4.93 18.18
C TYR A 184 -20.95 4.07 17.84
N LYS A 185 -20.08 4.58 16.96
CA LYS A 185 -18.91 3.85 16.46
C LYS A 185 -17.61 4.16 17.19
N GLN A 186 -17.54 5.29 17.89
CA GLN A 186 -16.37 5.60 18.71
C GLN A 186 -16.20 4.59 19.86
N GLN A 187 -14.95 4.33 20.21
CA GLN A 187 -14.57 3.38 21.27
C GLN A 187 -14.11 4.13 22.54
N THR A 188 -14.77 5.23 22.86
CA THR A 188 -14.55 6.06 24.04
C THR A 188 -15.87 6.64 24.53
N PRO A 189 -16.06 6.85 25.85
CA PRO A 189 -17.24 7.55 26.38
C PRO A 189 -17.16 9.08 26.17
N GLU A 190 -16.01 9.60 25.75
CA GLU A 190 -15.79 11.03 25.53
C GLU A 190 -16.53 11.52 24.29
N ALA A 191 -16.82 12.83 24.24
CA ALA A 191 -17.33 13.47 23.07
C ALA A 191 -16.27 13.52 21.95
N VAL A 192 -16.69 13.17 20.71
CA VAL A 192 -15.79 13.07 19.56
C VAL A 192 -16.39 13.78 18.34
N GLU A 193 -15.53 14.15 17.39
CA GLU A 193 -15.91 14.77 16.12
C GLU A 193 -14.91 14.44 15.01
N GLY A 194 -15.17 14.91 13.78
CA GLY A 194 -14.22 14.86 12.67
C GLY A 194 -13.82 13.45 12.28
N ALA A 195 -14.79 12.59 12.00
CA ALA A 195 -14.51 11.25 11.46
C ALA A 195 -13.70 11.34 10.17
N GLY A 196 -12.66 10.50 10.07
CA GLY A 196 -11.87 10.32 8.84
C GLY A 196 -11.56 8.85 8.66
N THR A 197 -12.08 8.26 7.59
CA THR A 197 -11.94 6.82 7.34
C THR A 197 -11.08 6.57 6.11
N PHE A 198 -10.09 5.67 6.23
CA PHE A 198 -9.23 5.30 5.12
C PHE A 198 -8.89 3.81 5.12
N LYS A 199 -8.63 3.26 3.93
CA LYS A 199 -8.24 1.86 3.77
C LYS A 199 -6.71 1.72 3.80
N LEU A 200 -6.20 0.71 4.50
CA LEU A 200 -4.78 0.38 4.48
C LEU A 200 -4.38 -0.27 3.15
N ILE A 201 -3.23 0.14 2.62
CA ILE A 201 -2.70 -0.40 1.36
C ILE A 201 -2.36 -1.88 1.52
N GLY A 202 -2.79 -2.71 0.56
CA GLY A 202 -2.53 -4.15 0.56
C GLY A 202 -3.28 -4.97 1.62
N GLN A 203 -4.24 -4.36 2.33
CA GLN A 203 -4.99 -5.04 3.38
C GLN A 203 -6.50 -4.83 3.23
N ASN A 204 -7.29 -5.80 3.69
CA ASN A 204 -8.75 -5.63 3.83
C ASN A 204 -9.09 -5.01 5.20
N LYS A 205 -8.39 -3.92 5.55
CA LYS A 205 -8.60 -3.18 6.80
C LYS A 205 -8.85 -1.71 6.52
N TYR A 206 -9.74 -1.14 7.29
CA TYR A 206 -10.03 0.30 7.34
C TYR A 206 -9.65 0.84 8.71
N ILE A 207 -9.19 2.07 8.73
CA ILE A 207 -8.96 2.83 9.96
C ILE A 207 -10.01 3.93 10.02
N LEU A 208 -10.70 4.03 11.15
CA LEU A 208 -11.51 5.18 11.50
C LEU A 208 -10.76 5.97 12.56
N MET A 209 -10.39 7.20 12.23
CA MET A 209 -9.82 8.16 13.17
C MET A 209 -10.83 9.26 13.49
N TYR A 210 -10.78 9.79 14.69
CA TYR A 210 -11.63 10.90 15.14
C TYR A 210 -10.97 11.69 16.26
N ASP A 211 -11.36 12.97 16.34
CA ASP A 211 -10.85 13.91 17.35
C ASP A 211 -11.64 13.77 18.66
N VAL A 212 -10.94 13.40 19.73
CA VAL A 212 -11.44 13.49 21.11
C VAL A 212 -11.19 14.93 21.56
N TYR A 213 -11.97 15.85 20.99
CA TYR A 213 -11.68 17.28 20.95
C TYR A 213 -11.52 17.96 22.32
N MET A 214 -12.22 17.47 23.35
CA MET A 214 -12.06 17.99 24.72
C MET A 214 -10.78 17.52 25.41
N LYS A 215 -10.10 16.53 24.85
CA LYS A 215 -8.84 15.96 25.38
C LYS A 215 -7.62 16.34 24.53
N GLY A 216 -7.81 17.01 23.39
CA GLY A 216 -6.73 17.39 22.47
C GLY A 216 -5.96 16.20 21.90
N LYS A 217 -6.64 15.09 21.61
CA LYS A 217 -6.02 13.88 21.05
C LYS A 217 -6.95 13.21 20.04
N TYR A 218 -6.34 12.46 19.11
CA TYR A 218 -7.06 11.51 18.27
C TYR A 218 -7.20 10.15 18.94
N GLN A 219 -8.24 9.43 18.57
CA GLN A 219 -8.34 7.99 18.74
C GLN A 219 -8.36 7.33 17.35
N PHE A 220 -7.67 6.20 17.24
CA PHE A 220 -7.60 5.38 16.04
C PHE A 220 -8.21 4.02 16.30
N THR A 221 -9.06 3.56 15.40
CA THR A 221 -9.68 2.24 15.46
C THR A 221 -9.53 1.52 14.13
N GLU A 222 -9.36 0.20 14.16
CA GLU A 222 -9.35 -0.66 12.96
C GLU A 222 -10.66 -1.42 12.80
N THR A 223 -11.01 -1.71 11.55
CA THR A 223 -12.18 -2.52 11.19
C THR A 223 -11.98 -3.20 9.85
N THR A 224 -12.63 -4.34 9.63
CA THR A 224 -12.71 -5.02 8.32
C THR A 224 -14.10 -4.93 7.69
N ASP A 225 -15.12 -4.58 8.49
CA ASP A 225 -16.54 -4.59 8.10
C ASP A 225 -17.24 -3.25 8.19
N LEU A 226 -16.54 -2.18 8.65
CA LEU A 226 -17.08 -0.84 8.93
C LEU A 226 -18.21 -0.81 9.98
N LYS A 227 -18.33 -1.88 10.78
CA LYS A 227 -19.36 -2.03 11.85
C LYS A 227 -18.72 -2.22 13.21
N ASN A 228 -17.75 -3.12 13.30
CA ASN A 228 -17.05 -3.48 14.51
C ASN A 228 -15.67 -2.85 14.53
N PHE A 229 -15.36 -2.10 15.57
CA PHE A 229 -14.12 -1.32 15.67
C PHE A 229 -13.29 -1.73 16.87
N LYS A 230 -11.98 -1.84 16.68
CA LYS A 230 -11.01 -2.15 17.72
C LYS A 230 -10.01 -1.01 17.83
N VAL A 231 -9.75 -0.52 19.06
CA VAL A 231 -8.77 0.55 19.33
C VAL A 231 -7.36 0.07 19.00
N ILE A 232 -6.61 0.94 18.31
CA ILE A 232 -5.20 0.73 17.93
C ILE A 232 -4.29 1.92 18.31
N ASP A 233 -4.69 2.74 19.25
CA ASP A 233 -3.94 3.94 19.68
C ASP A 233 -2.47 3.64 20.02
N SER A 234 -2.18 2.46 20.59
CA SER A 234 -0.82 2.04 20.91
C SER A 234 0.07 1.75 19.69
N GLU A 235 -0.54 1.53 18.53
CA GLU A 235 0.15 1.25 17.26
C GLU A 235 0.39 2.52 16.44
N VAL A 236 -0.21 3.66 16.84
CA VAL A 236 -0.13 4.92 16.12
C VAL A 236 0.71 5.93 16.89
N LYS A 237 1.68 6.54 16.20
CA LYS A 237 2.50 7.63 16.77
C LYS A 237 2.21 8.92 16.01
N MET A 238 1.90 9.97 16.77
CA MET A 238 1.74 11.33 16.26
C MET A 238 2.60 12.29 17.06
N ASN A 239 3.29 13.21 16.38
CA ASN A 239 4.12 14.24 17.00
C ASN A 239 3.44 15.62 16.99
N PHE A 240 2.14 15.68 16.67
CA PHE A 240 1.31 16.89 16.69
C PHE A 240 -0.16 16.50 16.91
N HIS A 241 -0.99 17.48 17.24
CA HIS A 241 -2.43 17.30 17.44
C HIS A 241 -3.20 18.07 16.37
N PRO A 242 -3.45 17.44 15.18
CA PRO A 242 -4.34 18.03 14.21
C PRO A 242 -5.77 18.03 14.77
N ARG A 243 -6.58 18.95 14.26
CA ARG A 243 -8.02 18.93 14.49
C ARG A 243 -8.67 18.27 13.32
N HIS A 244 -9.33 17.79 12.77
CA HIS A 244 -9.83 17.17 11.56
C HIS A 244 -8.74 16.97 10.48
N GLY A 245 -8.90 15.99 9.64
CA GLY A 245 -7.96 15.71 8.56
C GLY A 245 -8.32 14.48 7.74
N THR A 246 -7.63 14.32 6.62
CA THR A 246 -7.79 13.20 5.71
C THR A 246 -6.45 12.52 5.45
N ILE A 247 -6.46 11.21 5.30
CA ILE A 247 -5.30 10.42 4.93
C ILE A 247 -5.55 9.80 3.56
N ILE A 248 -4.62 10.03 2.62
CA ILE A 248 -4.64 9.44 1.28
C ILE A 248 -3.32 8.71 0.98
N PRO A 249 -3.36 7.66 0.16
CA PRO A 249 -2.14 7.05 -0.35
C PRO A 249 -1.43 7.99 -1.32
N ILE A 250 -0.10 8.10 -1.20
CA ILE A 250 0.75 8.85 -2.12
C ILE A 250 1.88 7.99 -2.67
N THR A 251 2.34 8.30 -3.87
CA THR A 251 3.50 7.66 -4.49
C THR A 251 4.80 8.23 -3.92
N ARG A 252 5.92 7.55 -4.13
CA ARG A 252 7.25 8.03 -3.74
C ARG A 252 7.63 9.33 -4.44
N ALA A 253 7.29 9.46 -5.72
CA ALA A 253 7.55 10.68 -6.48
C ALA A 253 6.78 11.88 -5.90
N GLU A 254 5.54 11.66 -5.45
CA GLU A 254 4.75 12.67 -4.75
C GLU A 254 5.32 12.99 -3.38
N LEU A 255 5.70 11.97 -2.60
CA LEU A 255 6.36 12.17 -1.31
C LEU A 255 7.64 12.98 -1.48
N LYS A 256 8.49 12.61 -2.47
CA LYS A 256 9.71 13.34 -2.75
C LYS A 256 9.44 14.81 -3.07
N ARG A 257 8.48 15.11 -3.96
CA ARG A 257 8.11 16.51 -4.28
C ARG A 257 7.68 17.31 -3.05
N ILE A 258 6.83 16.70 -2.21
CA ILE A 258 6.33 17.33 -0.98
C ILE A 258 7.48 17.60 -0.01
N THR A 259 8.38 16.66 0.18
CA THR A 259 9.50 16.78 1.12
C THR A 259 10.60 17.69 0.62
N ASP A 260 10.85 17.74 -0.69
CA ASP A 260 11.77 18.72 -1.31
C ASP A 260 11.25 20.16 -1.11
N LYS A 261 9.93 20.36 -1.24
CA LYS A 261 9.30 21.67 -1.08
C LYS A 261 9.22 22.09 0.39
N TRP A 262 8.91 21.16 1.26
CA TRP A 262 8.67 21.38 2.70
C TRP A 262 9.51 20.41 3.54
N PRO A 263 10.82 20.62 3.64
CA PRO A 263 11.69 19.76 4.44
C PRO A 263 11.32 19.81 5.93
N SER A 264 11.66 18.78 6.67
CA SER A 264 11.53 18.72 8.11
C SER A 264 12.84 18.29 8.73
N LYS A 265 13.19 18.87 9.87
CA LYS A 265 14.38 18.47 10.63
C LYS A 265 14.30 17.03 11.11
N GLU A 266 13.09 16.56 11.45
CA GLU A 266 12.86 15.18 11.88
C GLU A 266 12.97 14.18 10.71
N MET A 267 12.68 14.60 9.48
CA MET A 267 12.79 13.72 8.31
C MET A 267 14.24 13.39 7.94
N GLY A 268 15.22 14.18 8.38
CA GLY A 268 16.64 13.81 8.23
C GLY A 268 17.02 12.50 8.91
N ASN A 269 16.20 12.02 9.86
CA ASN A 269 16.36 10.76 10.56
C ASN A 269 15.30 9.70 10.22
N MET A 270 14.28 10.04 9.44
CA MET A 270 13.35 9.05 8.90
C MET A 270 13.97 8.39 7.68
N THR A 271 14.46 7.19 7.84
CA THR A 271 14.73 6.30 6.73
C THR A 271 13.40 5.99 6.02
N ILE A 272 13.17 6.66 4.90
CA ILE A 272 12.12 6.24 3.96
C ILE A 272 12.53 4.83 3.53
N PRO A 273 11.69 3.82 3.71
CA PRO A 273 12.00 2.49 3.20
C PRO A 273 12.31 2.62 1.70
N ASN A 274 13.52 2.23 1.29
CA ASN A 274 13.91 2.23 -0.12
C ASN A 274 13.25 1.04 -0.85
N ASN A 275 11.93 1.05 -0.95
CA ASN A 275 11.19 0.01 -1.65
C ASN A 275 10.40 0.62 -2.83
N PRO A 276 10.63 0.20 -4.08
CA PRO A 276 11.56 -0.84 -4.51
C PRO A 276 13.02 -0.43 -4.24
N VAL A 277 13.79 -1.35 -3.71
CA VAL A 277 15.22 -1.12 -3.39
C VAL A 277 16.07 -0.99 -4.65
N LEU A 278 15.64 -1.58 -5.75
CA LEU A 278 16.24 -1.48 -7.09
C LEU A 278 15.27 -0.80 -8.06
N GLN A 279 15.80 -0.08 -9.02
CA GLN A 279 15.03 0.52 -10.12
C GLN A 279 14.98 -0.44 -11.31
N GLY A 280 13.83 -0.54 -11.98
CA GLY A 280 13.64 -1.42 -13.14
C GLY A 280 12.83 -2.68 -12.81
N PHE A 281 13.01 -3.70 -13.63
CA PHE A 281 12.30 -4.97 -13.52
C PHE A 281 13.25 -6.02 -12.98
N HIS A 282 12.93 -6.55 -11.80
CA HIS A 282 13.71 -7.53 -11.06
C HIS A 282 12.75 -8.54 -10.44
N ALA A 283 12.38 -9.59 -11.19
CA ALA A 283 11.54 -10.65 -10.67
C ALA A 283 12.35 -11.65 -9.82
N ASP A 284 11.64 -12.44 -9.04
CA ASP A 284 12.15 -13.53 -8.23
C ASP A 284 13.44 -13.18 -7.46
N PRO A 285 13.46 -12.07 -6.70
CA PRO A 285 14.69 -11.61 -6.06
C PRO A 285 15.07 -12.51 -4.88
N GLU A 286 16.30 -12.99 -4.92
CA GLU A 286 16.97 -13.69 -3.81
C GLU A 286 17.93 -12.74 -3.09
N ILE A 287 17.95 -12.79 -1.76
CA ILE A 287 18.81 -11.94 -0.94
C ILE A 287 19.78 -12.78 -0.08
N LEU A 288 21.05 -12.46 -0.16
CA LEU A 288 22.11 -13.08 0.63
C LEU A 288 22.77 -12.05 1.56
N TYR A 289 22.95 -12.37 2.84
CA TYR A 289 23.97 -11.72 3.67
C TYR A 289 25.23 -12.55 3.68
N SER A 290 26.29 -12.05 3.08
CA SER A 290 27.56 -12.75 3.05
C SER A 290 28.35 -12.55 4.35
N HIS A 291 28.64 -13.64 5.03
CA HIS A 291 29.50 -13.65 6.21
C HIS A 291 30.98 -13.40 5.89
N GLN A 292 31.38 -13.65 4.64
CA GLN A 292 32.74 -13.33 4.17
C GLN A 292 32.92 -11.82 4.02
N THR A 293 32.02 -11.16 3.28
CA THR A 293 32.18 -9.74 2.90
C THR A 293 31.50 -8.78 3.85
N LYS A 294 30.62 -9.26 4.73
CA LYS A 294 29.76 -8.47 5.63
C LYS A 294 28.81 -7.51 4.90
N LYS A 295 28.38 -7.90 3.68
CA LYS A 295 27.47 -7.14 2.82
C LYS A 295 26.24 -7.97 2.45
N TYR A 296 25.21 -7.27 2.01
CA TYR A 296 24.02 -7.86 1.42
C TYR A 296 24.13 -7.88 -0.09
N TYR A 297 23.58 -8.92 -0.73
CA TYR A 297 23.55 -9.09 -2.17
C TYR A 297 22.15 -9.46 -2.62
N ILE A 298 21.68 -8.88 -3.75
CA ILE A 298 20.44 -9.26 -4.41
C ILE A 298 20.78 -9.83 -5.78
N TYR A 299 20.18 -10.97 -6.07
CA TYR A 299 20.19 -11.66 -7.35
C TYR A 299 18.74 -11.74 -7.84
N SER A 300 18.51 -11.61 -9.14
CA SER A 300 17.15 -11.62 -9.65
C SER A 300 17.07 -12.12 -11.08
N THR A 301 15.90 -12.60 -11.47
CA THR A 301 15.54 -12.79 -12.86
C THR A 301 15.64 -11.47 -13.60
N THR A 302 16.23 -11.46 -14.78
CA THR A 302 16.29 -10.27 -15.63
C THR A 302 15.01 -10.17 -16.44
N ASP A 303 14.14 -9.26 -16.04
CA ASP A 303 12.84 -9.01 -16.66
C ASP A 303 12.85 -7.93 -17.73
N GLY A 304 11.67 -7.71 -18.36
CA GLY A 304 11.46 -6.71 -19.40
C GLY A 304 11.83 -7.22 -20.79
N GLN A 305 12.14 -8.51 -20.93
CA GLN A 305 12.41 -9.16 -22.21
C GLN A 305 11.14 -9.75 -22.83
N SER A 306 11.08 -9.78 -24.17
CA SER A 306 9.94 -10.38 -24.88
C SER A 306 9.81 -11.86 -24.58
N GLY A 307 8.60 -12.36 -24.37
CA GLY A 307 8.29 -13.77 -24.19
C GLY A 307 8.82 -14.36 -22.88
N TRP A 308 8.92 -13.54 -21.81
CA TRP A 308 9.48 -13.97 -20.50
C TRP A 308 10.94 -14.39 -20.59
N GLY A 309 11.65 -13.93 -21.60
CA GLY A 309 12.97 -14.42 -21.99
C GLY A 309 14.12 -13.56 -21.50
N GLY A 310 14.66 -13.76 -20.29
CA GLY A 310 15.99 -13.32 -19.90
C GLY A 310 17.04 -14.40 -20.20
N TRP A 311 18.31 -14.03 -20.31
CA TRP A 311 19.40 -14.99 -20.53
C TRP A 311 20.64 -14.73 -19.66
N TYR A 312 20.57 -13.78 -18.73
CA TYR A 312 21.67 -13.45 -17.83
C TYR A 312 21.12 -13.07 -16.44
N PHE A 313 22.00 -13.15 -15.45
CA PHE A 313 21.74 -12.69 -14.09
C PHE A 313 22.66 -11.54 -13.74
N THR A 314 22.12 -10.57 -13.02
CA THR A 314 22.87 -9.45 -12.43
C THR A 314 22.91 -9.58 -10.92
N VAL A 315 23.91 -8.96 -10.30
CA VAL A 315 24.02 -8.91 -8.84
C VAL A 315 24.19 -7.46 -8.36
N PHE A 316 23.52 -7.15 -7.28
CA PHE A 316 23.59 -5.86 -6.60
C PHE A 316 24.12 -6.06 -5.19
N SER A 317 24.97 -5.15 -4.71
CA SER A 317 25.51 -5.19 -3.35
C SER A 317 25.10 -3.99 -2.50
N SER A 318 25.00 -4.20 -1.17
CA SER A 318 24.70 -3.13 -0.21
C SER A 318 25.37 -3.38 1.14
N ASP A 319 25.85 -2.32 1.77
CA ASP A 319 26.32 -2.34 3.16
C ASP A 319 25.19 -2.13 4.18
N ASN A 320 24.02 -1.64 3.75
CA ASN A 320 23.01 -1.09 4.68
C ASN A 320 21.55 -1.36 4.26
N LEU A 321 21.30 -2.17 3.23
CA LEU A 321 19.98 -2.49 2.65
C LEU A 321 19.24 -1.27 2.05
N LYS A 322 19.92 -0.14 1.86
CA LYS A 322 19.35 1.10 1.34
C LYS A 322 20.00 1.55 0.04
N ASP A 323 21.33 1.61 0.08
CA ASP A 323 22.15 2.05 -1.03
C ASP A 323 22.68 0.80 -1.72
N TRP A 324 22.22 0.57 -2.94
CA TRP A 324 22.57 -0.61 -3.73
C TRP A 324 23.47 -0.22 -4.89
N LYS A 325 24.57 -0.93 -5.02
CA LYS A 325 25.51 -0.82 -6.13
C LYS A 325 25.24 -1.96 -7.11
N ASP A 326 25.08 -1.60 -8.39
CA ASP A 326 25.06 -2.57 -9.48
C ASP A 326 26.49 -3.09 -9.70
N GLU A 327 26.70 -4.40 -9.49
CA GLU A 327 27.98 -5.07 -9.70
C GLU A 327 28.11 -5.68 -11.11
N GLY A 328 27.02 -5.61 -11.89
CA GLY A 328 26.97 -6.06 -13.29
C GLY A 328 26.46 -7.48 -13.49
N VAL A 329 26.66 -7.98 -14.69
CA VAL A 329 26.28 -9.35 -15.09
C VAL A 329 27.25 -10.34 -14.46
N MET A 330 26.71 -11.32 -13.73
CA MET A 330 27.52 -12.33 -13.05
C MET A 330 27.50 -13.72 -13.74
N LEU A 331 26.43 -14.02 -14.46
CA LEU A 331 26.29 -15.26 -15.24
C LEU A 331 25.45 -14.99 -16.49
N ASP A 332 25.95 -15.38 -17.67
CA ASP A 332 25.30 -15.21 -18.96
C ASP A 332 25.15 -16.55 -19.67
N LEU A 333 23.89 -17.00 -19.86
CA LEU A 333 23.55 -18.29 -20.48
C LEU A 333 23.86 -18.31 -21.98
N LYS A 334 24.06 -17.17 -22.62
CA LYS A 334 24.44 -17.06 -24.05
C LYS A 334 25.93 -16.96 -24.27
N SER A 335 26.71 -17.01 -23.20
CA SER A 335 28.17 -17.06 -23.29
C SER A 335 28.70 -18.49 -23.09
N ASP A 336 30.01 -18.65 -23.13
CA ASP A 336 30.67 -19.90 -22.81
C ASP A 336 30.68 -20.25 -21.31
N GLN A 337 30.12 -19.39 -20.47
CA GLN A 337 29.96 -19.66 -19.05
C GLN A 337 28.99 -20.81 -18.77
N VAL A 338 27.92 -20.96 -19.60
CA VAL A 338 26.90 -22.01 -19.49
C VAL A 338 26.70 -22.66 -20.85
N ILE A 339 27.03 -23.95 -20.99
CA ILE A 339 27.03 -24.63 -22.28
C ILE A 339 25.74 -25.43 -22.56
N TRP A 340 24.92 -25.67 -21.55
CA TRP A 340 23.73 -26.52 -21.63
C TRP A 340 22.43 -25.74 -21.76
N ALA A 341 22.42 -24.42 -21.43
CA ALA A 341 21.23 -23.55 -21.51
C ALA A 341 21.56 -22.24 -22.20
N ASP A 342 20.58 -21.62 -22.87
CA ASP A 342 20.74 -20.38 -23.63
C ASP A 342 19.64 -19.33 -23.42
N GLY A 343 18.68 -19.61 -22.54
CA GLY A 343 17.55 -18.69 -22.28
C GLY A 343 16.79 -19.03 -21.02
N ASN A 344 15.81 -18.19 -20.70
CA ASN A 344 14.99 -18.28 -19.49
C ASN A 344 15.84 -18.44 -18.23
N ALA A 345 16.80 -17.52 -18.05
CA ALA A 345 17.58 -17.36 -16.83
C ALA A 345 16.67 -16.88 -15.69
N TRP A 346 16.01 -17.82 -14.99
CA TRP A 346 14.94 -17.54 -14.07
C TRP A 346 15.20 -17.97 -12.64
N ALA A 347 14.52 -17.27 -11.71
CA ALA A 347 14.35 -17.60 -10.30
C ALA A 347 15.62 -18.16 -9.66
N PRO A 348 16.65 -17.32 -9.48
CA PRO A 348 17.91 -17.73 -8.89
C PRO A 348 17.79 -17.93 -7.38
N CYS A 349 18.57 -18.85 -6.84
CA CYS A 349 18.83 -18.98 -5.41
C CYS A 349 20.34 -19.03 -5.16
N ILE A 350 20.78 -18.49 -4.05
CA ILE A 350 22.21 -18.47 -3.69
C ILE A 350 22.44 -18.91 -2.26
N GLU A 351 23.46 -19.74 -2.06
CA GLU A 351 23.87 -20.21 -0.74
C GLU A 351 25.37 -19.96 -0.51
N GLU A 352 25.71 -19.38 0.65
CA GLU A 352 27.09 -19.24 1.12
C GLU A 352 27.44 -20.39 2.06
N LYS A 353 28.50 -21.14 1.77
CA LYS A 353 28.95 -22.26 2.61
C LYS A 353 30.48 -22.26 2.75
N ILE A 354 30.95 -22.73 3.90
CA ILE A 354 32.40 -22.99 4.09
C ILE A 354 32.69 -24.42 3.63
N VAL A 355 33.52 -24.53 2.61
CA VAL A 355 34.03 -25.82 2.07
C VAL A 355 35.54 -25.79 2.17
N ASP A 356 36.15 -26.79 2.81
CA ASP A 356 37.60 -26.88 3.05
C ASP A 356 38.19 -25.60 3.68
N GLY A 357 37.48 -25.02 4.61
CA GLY A 357 37.89 -23.81 5.33
C GLY A 357 37.81 -22.50 4.53
N LYS A 358 37.21 -22.51 3.34
CA LYS A 358 37.03 -21.33 2.47
C LYS A 358 35.55 -21.09 2.19
N TYR A 359 35.19 -19.81 2.08
CA TYR A 359 33.85 -19.46 1.62
C TYR A 359 33.68 -19.82 0.16
N LYS A 360 32.56 -20.45 -0.17
CA LYS A 360 32.06 -20.73 -1.52
C LYS A 360 30.65 -20.27 -1.66
N TYR A 361 30.28 -19.86 -2.86
CA TYR A 361 28.95 -19.38 -3.23
C TYR A 361 28.40 -20.31 -4.30
N PHE A 362 27.25 -20.91 -4.00
CA PHE A 362 26.55 -21.83 -4.88
C PHE A 362 25.32 -21.13 -5.43
N PHE A 363 25.32 -20.86 -6.72
CA PHE A 363 24.26 -20.15 -7.41
C PHE A 363 23.44 -21.12 -8.24
N TYR A 364 22.19 -21.35 -7.84
CA TYR A 364 21.27 -22.24 -8.53
C TYR A 364 20.34 -21.42 -9.39
N PHE A 365 19.96 -21.93 -10.57
CA PHE A 365 19.13 -21.21 -11.53
C PHE A 365 18.39 -22.14 -12.45
N SER A 366 17.26 -21.67 -12.99
CA SER A 366 16.52 -22.35 -14.05
C SER A 366 16.98 -21.85 -15.42
N GLY A 367 17.02 -22.72 -16.40
CA GLY A 367 17.39 -22.39 -17.76
C GLY A 367 16.73 -23.30 -18.80
N ASN A 368 16.56 -22.78 -20.04
CA ASN A 368 16.14 -23.58 -21.18
C ASN A 368 17.36 -24.33 -21.74
N PRO A 369 17.31 -25.69 -21.81
CA PRO A 369 18.40 -26.43 -22.39
C PRO A 369 18.53 -26.21 -23.90
N THR A 370 19.76 -26.07 -24.41
CA THR A 370 20.06 -25.91 -25.85
C THR A 370 19.60 -27.09 -26.67
N ALA A 371 19.52 -28.27 -26.07
CA ALA A 371 19.02 -29.49 -26.70
C ALA A 371 17.47 -29.52 -26.82
N GLY A 372 16.77 -28.49 -26.31
CA GLY A 372 15.31 -28.45 -26.24
C GLY A 372 14.75 -29.28 -25.08
N GLY A 373 13.43 -29.21 -24.89
CA GLY A 373 12.75 -29.89 -23.77
C GLY A 373 12.22 -28.92 -22.72
N GLY A 374 11.86 -29.45 -21.54
CA GLY A 374 11.44 -28.64 -20.39
C GLY A 374 12.62 -27.92 -19.74
N LYS A 375 12.33 -26.88 -18.94
CA LYS A 375 13.34 -26.19 -18.16
C LYS A 375 14.06 -27.12 -17.21
N GLN A 376 15.31 -26.83 -16.93
CA GLN A 376 16.20 -27.60 -16.08
C GLN A 376 16.90 -26.68 -15.08
N ILE A 377 17.38 -27.24 -13.96
CA ILE A 377 18.06 -26.49 -12.91
C ILE A 377 19.53 -26.79 -12.95
N GLY A 378 20.37 -25.75 -13.02
CA GLY A 378 21.80 -25.80 -12.93
C GLY A 378 22.36 -25.22 -11.66
N VAL A 379 23.67 -25.41 -11.45
CA VAL A 379 24.42 -24.77 -10.36
C VAL A 379 25.75 -24.24 -10.89
N ALA A 380 26.09 -23.01 -10.47
CA ALA A 380 27.38 -22.39 -10.72
C ALA A 380 28.06 -22.02 -9.40
N VAL A 381 29.38 -22.09 -9.33
CA VAL A 381 30.14 -21.88 -8.08
C VAL A 381 31.14 -20.75 -8.24
N ALA A 382 31.29 -19.94 -7.17
CA ALA A 382 32.32 -18.90 -7.09
C ALA A 382 33.00 -18.85 -5.70
N ASP A 383 34.09 -18.12 -5.64
CA ASP A 383 34.78 -17.77 -4.38
C ASP A 383 34.39 -16.40 -3.84
N SER A 384 33.50 -15.72 -4.56
CA SER A 384 33.01 -14.38 -4.23
C SER A 384 31.52 -14.27 -4.57
N PRO A 385 30.73 -13.51 -3.80
CA PRO A 385 29.29 -13.35 -4.06
C PRO A 385 28.97 -12.63 -5.39
N ILE A 386 29.93 -11.93 -5.97
CA ILE A 386 29.79 -11.27 -7.27
C ILE A 386 30.42 -12.06 -8.43
N GLY A 387 30.91 -13.28 -8.15
CA GLY A 387 31.58 -14.14 -9.12
C GLY A 387 33.10 -13.86 -9.27
N PRO A 388 33.73 -14.30 -10.38
CA PRO A 388 33.10 -14.99 -11.50
C PRO A 388 32.54 -16.35 -11.13
N PHE A 389 31.32 -16.64 -11.55
CA PHE A 389 30.71 -17.96 -11.36
C PHE A 389 31.10 -18.93 -12.47
N LYS A 390 31.35 -20.16 -12.11
CA LYS A 390 31.64 -21.24 -13.04
C LYS A 390 30.55 -22.28 -12.95
N ASP A 391 29.80 -22.45 -14.02
CA ASP A 391 28.76 -23.46 -14.15
C ASP A 391 29.38 -24.88 -14.11
N LEU A 392 28.59 -25.83 -13.61
CA LEU A 392 29.01 -27.26 -13.54
C LEU A 392 29.19 -27.89 -14.92
N GLY A 393 28.63 -27.29 -15.97
CA GLY A 393 28.68 -27.79 -17.35
C GLY A 393 27.50 -28.69 -17.71
N HIS A 394 26.61 -28.98 -16.77
CA HIS A 394 25.38 -29.74 -16.98
C HIS A 394 24.37 -29.39 -15.87
N PRO A 395 23.08 -29.54 -16.11
CA PRO A 395 22.05 -29.35 -15.09
C PRO A 395 22.10 -30.45 -14.03
N ILE A 396 21.65 -30.13 -12.81
CA ILE A 396 21.54 -31.08 -11.69
C ILE A 396 20.12 -31.64 -11.55
N ILE A 397 19.09 -30.95 -12.10
CA ILE A 397 17.72 -31.45 -12.20
C ILE A 397 17.27 -31.32 -13.65
N THR A 398 17.00 -32.47 -14.29
CA THR A 398 16.68 -32.56 -15.72
C THR A 398 15.22 -32.87 -16.02
N GLU A 399 14.53 -33.54 -15.09
CA GLU A 399 13.16 -34.00 -15.31
C GLU A 399 12.31 -33.98 -14.05
N SER A 400 10.99 -33.98 -14.27
CA SER A 400 10.00 -33.94 -13.20
C SER A 400 9.85 -35.33 -12.56
N PRO A 401 9.88 -35.44 -11.23
CA PRO A 401 9.62 -36.70 -10.53
C PRO A 401 8.18 -37.19 -10.64
N VAL A 402 7.26 -36.35 -11.16
CA VAL A 402 5.84 -36.67 -11.34
C VAL A 402 5.42 -36.76 -12.81
N GLY A 403 6.36 -36.58 -13.76
CA GLY A 403 6.12 -36.69 -15.18
C GLY A 403 5.38 -35.51 -15.84
N HIS A 404 5.17 -34.43 -15.12
CA HIS A 404 4.56 -33.19 -15.61
C HIS A 404 5.11 -31.97 -14.87
N GLY A 405 4.75 -30.74 -15.30
CA GLY A 405 5.22 -29.49 -14.71
C GLY A 405 6.63 -29.09 -15.20
N GLN A 406 7.22 -28.10 -14.58
CA GLN A 406 8.53 -27.56 -14.95
C GLN A 406 9.51 -27.62 -13.77
N GLN A 407 10.80 -27.75 -14.09
CA GLN A 407 11.89 -27.68 -13.12
C GLN A 407 12.36 -26.22 -13.04
N ILE A 408 11.66 -25.44 -12.22
CA ILE A 408 11.95 -24.02 -11.98
C ILE A 408 11.82 -23.68 -10.49
N ASP A 409 12.12 -22.45 -10.15
CA ASP A 409 11.94 -21.83 -8.84
C ASP A 409 12.66 -22.63 -7.74
N VAL A 410 13.94 -22.76 -7.95
CA VAL A 410 14.80 -23.48 -7.03
C VAL A 410 15.04 -22.65 -5.76
N ASP A 411 14.90 -23.31 -4.60
CA ASP A 411 15.29 -22.77 -3.29
C ASP A 411 16.25 -23.73 -2.58
N VAL A 412 17.26 -23.22 -1.95
CA VAL A 412 18.22 -23.98 -1.13
C VAL A 412 18.17 -23.48 0.30
N PHE A 413 17.86 -24.38 1.20
CA PHE A 413 17.84 -24.12 2.63
C PHE A 413 18.85 -24.99 3.37
N THR A 414 19.80 -24.35 4.05
CA THR A 414 20.70 -25.03 4.99
C THR A 414 20.09 -24.97 6.39
N ASP A 415 19.70 -26.12 6.90
CA ASP A 415 19.09 -26.27 8.22
C ASP A 415 20.10 -25.94 9.33
N PRO A 416 19.86 -24.89 10.13
CA PRO A 416 20.77 -24.49 11.20
C PRO A 416 20.85 -25.49 12.35
N VAL A 417 19.92 -26.45 12.45
CA VAL A 417 19.89 -27.47 13.49
C VAL A 417 20.75 -28.69 13.12
N SER A 418 20.58 -29.19 11.90
CA SER A 418 21.29 -30.37 11.43
C SER A 418 22.56 -30.06 10.61
N GLY A 419 22.68 -28.85 10.09
CA GLY A 419 23.73 -28.44 9.16
C GLY A 419 23.59 -29.02 7.74
N LYS A 420 22.52 -29.75 7.46
CA LYS A 420 22.23 -30.31 6.15
C LYS A 420 21.60 -29.27 5.23
N SER A 421 21.90 -29.35 3.94
CA SER A 421 21.33 -28.50 2.91
C SER A 421 20.31 -29.27 2.08
N TYR A 422 19.19 -28.62 1.76
CA TYR A 422 18.09 -29.20 1.00
C TYR A 422 17.79 -28.32 -0.20
N LEU A 423 17.47 -28.95 -1.33
CA LEU A 423 17.02 -28.29 -2.56
C LEU A 423 15.52 -28.50 -2.70
N TYR A 424 14.76 -27.42 -2.98
CA TYR A 424 13.34 -27.46 -3.29
C TYR A 424 13.11 -26.84 -4.66
N TRP A 425 12.14 -27.36 -5.43
CA TRP A 425 11.83 -26.85 -6.76
C TRP A 425 10.48 -27.34 -7.27
N GLY A 426 9.99 -26.75 -8.38
CA GLY A 426 8.88 -27.24 -9.15
C GLY A 426 7.84 -26.20 -9.52
N ASN A 427 7.08 -26.48 -10.58
CA ASN A 427 5.91 -25.73 -11.02
C ASN A 427 4.79 -26.71 -11.34
N GLY A 428 3.63 -26.55 -10.69
CA GLY A 428 2.53 -27.50 -10.72
C GLY A 428 2.75 -28.74 -9.86
N TYR A 429 3.92 -28.89 -9.28
CA TYR A 429 4.30 -29.86 -8.25
C TYR A 429 5.44 -29.26 -7.43
N MET A 430 5.67 -29.79 -6.25
CA MET A 430 6.84 -29.49 -5.46
C MET A 430 7.62 -30.75 -5.13
N ALA A 431 8.91 -30.71 -5.39
CA ALA A 431 9.87 -31.71 -4.99
C ALA A 431 10.91 -31.12 -4.04
N GLY A 432 11.54 -32.00 -3.26
CA GLY A 432 12.67 -31.66 -2.40
C GLY A 432 13.60 -32.84 -2.23
N ALA A 433 14.90 -32.55 -2.06
CA ALA A 433 15.93 -33.54 -1.80
C ALA A 433 17.04 -32.96 -0.93
N GLU A 434 17.74 -33.79 -0.14
CA GLU A 434 18.98 -33.41 0.53
C GLU A 434 20.11 -33.27 -0.52
N LEU A 435 20.84 -32.16 -0.45
CA LEU A 435 22.06 -31.98 -1.25
C LEU A 435 23.20 -32.81 -0.69
N ASN A 436 24.09 -33.26 -1.56
CA ASN A 436 25.38 -33.79 -1.15
C ASN A 436 26.24 -32.69 -0.53
N GLU A 437 27.30 -33.08 0.22
CA GLU A 437 28.15 -32.12 0.94
C GLU A 437 28.83 -31.10 0.02
N ASP A 438 29.08 -31.51 -1.24
CA ASP A 438 29.66 -30.67 -2.28
C ASP A 438 28.69 -29.59 -2.83
N MET A 439 27.42 -29.69 -2.51
CA MET A 439 26.34 -28.77 -2.98
C MET A 439 26.09 -28.84 -4.50
N LEU A 440 26.64 -29.83 -5.21
CA LEU A 440 26.61 -29.90 -6.68
C LEU A 440 25.65 -30.98 -7.20
N SER A 441 25.04 -31.74 -6.32
CA SER A 441 24.12 -32.84 -6.68
C SER A 441 23.19 -33.15 -5.51
N ILE A 442 22.03 -33.74 -5.81
CA ILE A 442 21.11 -34.25 -4.81
C ILE A 442 21.46 -35.66 -4.37
N LYS A 443 21.07 -36.05 -3.14
CA LYS A 443 21.03 -37.44 -2.70
C LYS A 443 19.76 -38.08 -3.23
N GLU A 444 19.85 -38.81 -4.32
CA GLU A 444 18.73 -39.41 -5.05
C GLU A 444 17.75 -40.19 -4.15
N ASN A 445 18.26 -40.91 -3.17
CA ASN A 445 17.43 -41.68 -2.23
C ASN A 445 16.61 -40.82 -1.26
N THR A 446 16.80 -39.49 -1.25
CA THR A 446 16.06 -38.53 -0.43
C THR A 446 15.01 -37.74 -1.24
N LEU A 447 15.01 -37.90 -2.57
CA LEU A 447 14.04 -37.22 -3.43
C LEU A 447 12.61 -37.57 -3.03
N THR A 448 11.84 -36.51 -2.73
CA THR A 448 10.47 -36.62 -2.23
C THR A 448 9.58 -35.60 -2.90
N VAL A 449 8.39 -36.03 -3.30
CA VAL A 449 7.33 -35.12 -3.75
C VAL A 449 6.61 -34.58 -2.53
N LEU A 450 6.68 -33.27 -2.35
CA LEU A 450 6.18 -32.54 -1.18
C LEU A 450 4.91 -31.73 -1.47
N THR A 451 4.38 -31.82 -2.68
CA THR A 451 3.18 -31.06 -3.09
C THR A 451 2.08 -31.23 -2.03
N PRO A 452 1.53 -30.13 -1.46
CA PRO A 452 0.44 -30.22 -0.51
C PRO A 452 -0.76 -30.97 -1.10
N LYS A 453 -1.29 -31.91 -0.35
CA LYS A 453 -2.43 -32.71 -0.79
C LYS A 453 -3.73 -31.93 -0.69
N GLY A 454 -4.57 -32.00 -1.75
CA GLY A 454 -5.93 -31.48 -1.73
C GLY A 454 -6.01 -29.99 -2.05
N GLY A 455 -5.19 -29.50 -2.97
CA GLY A 455 -5.22 -28.11 -3.35
C GLY A 455 -6.13 -27.81 -4.54
N SER A 456 -7.14 -27.00 -4.31
CA SER A 456 -7.69 -26.07 -5.30
C SER A 456 -7.13 -24.68 -4.99
N LEU A 457 -7.25 -23.71 -5.90
CA LEU A 457 -6.92 -22.29 -5.63
C LEU A 457 -7.58 -21.80 -4.33
N LYS A 458 -8.76 -22.35 -3.99
CA LYS A 458 -9.48 -22.08 -2.74
C LYS A 458 -8.76 -22.62 -1.50
N ASP A 459 -7.92 -23.63 -1.66
CA ASP A 459 -7.21 -24.34 -0.58
C ASP A 459 -5.72 -23.99 -0.56
N TYR A 460 -5.32 -22.89 -1.23
CA TYR A 460 -3.92 -22.45 -1.31
C TYR A 460 -2.98 -23.52 -1.90
N ALA A 461 -3.41 -24.15 -3.00
CA ALA A 461 -2.60 -25.15 -3.70
C ALA A 461 -1.24 -24.58 -4.13
N PHE A 462 -0.22 -25.42 -4.05
CA PHE A 462 1.10 -25.07 -4.54
C PHE A 462 1.07 -24.85 -6.06
N ARG A 463 1.52 -23.67 -6.49
CA ARG A 463 1.78 -23.40 -7.89
C ARG A 463 3.27 -23.46 -8.20
N GLU A 464 4.06 -22.64 -7.53
CA GLU A 464 5.51 -22.48 -7.73
C GLU A 464 6.16 -21.72 -6.57
N ALA A 465 7.41 -21.32 -6.70
CA ALA A 465 8.16 -20.47 -5.77
C ALA A 465 8.23 -21.04 -4.34
N ALA A 466 8.77 -22.26 -4.23
CA ALA A 466 9.08 -22.85 -2.93
C ALA A 466 10.13 -22.00 -2.19
N TYR A 467 9.87 -21.67 -0.92
CA TYR A 467 10.82 -20.96 -0.07
C TYR A 467 10.75 -21.45 1.37
N VAL A 468 11.90 -21.84 1.93
CA VAL A 468 12.00 -22.39 3.29
C VAL A 468 12.88 -21.54 4.18
N PHE A 469 12.43 -21.27 5.39
CA PHE A 469 13.26 -20.62 6.40
C PHE A 469 12.97 -21.13 7.81
N TYR A 470 13.95 -20.99 8.70
CA TYR A 470 13.84 -21.34 10.12
C TYR A 470 13.78 -20.09 10.98
N ARG A 471 12.78 -20.01 11.88
CA ARG A 471 12.66 -18.90 12.82
C ARG A 471 11.98 -19.34 14.12
N ASN A 472 12.54 -18.96 15.26
CA ASN A 472 12.00 -19.21 16.59
C ASN A 472 11.64 -20.68 16.87
N GLY A 473 12.48 -21.62 16.42
CA GLY A 473 12.29 -23.06 16.62
C GLY A 473 11.29 -23.70 15.65
N LEU A 474 10.80 -22.97 14.66
CA LEU A 474 9.84 -23.45 13.66
C LEU A 474 10.41 -23.32 12.26
N TYR A 475 10.07 -24.28 11.40
CA TYR A 475 10.29 -24.22 9.97
C TYR A 475 9.06 -23.62 9.30
N TYR A 476 9.28 -22.64 8.43
CA TYR A 476 8.25 -22.01 7.63
C TYR A 476 8.47 -22.40 6.18
N PHE A 477 7.38 -22.77 5.53
CA PHE A 477 7.37 -23.15 4.14
C PHE A 477 6.37 -22.24 3.40
N MET A 478 6.86 -21.52 2.40
CA MET A 478 6.08 -20.55 1.62
C MET A 478 6.08 -20.95 0.15
N TRP A 479 5.02 -20.58 -0.57
CA TRP A 479 4.90 -20.79 -2.02
C TRP A 479 3.89 -19.82 -2.62
N SER A 480 3.89 -19.68 -3.94
CA SER A 480 2.87 -18.94 -4.66
C SER A 480 1.69 -19.81 -5.08
N VAL A 481 0.53 -19.19 -5.22
CA VAL A 481 -0.70 -19.79 -5.73
C VAL A 481 -1.21 -18.94 -6.90
N ASP A 482 -1.88 -19.57 -7.88
CA ASP A 482 -2.58 -18.85 -8.93
C ASP A 482 -3.84 -18.17 -8.36
N ASP A 483 -4.22 -16.99 -8.87
CA ASP A 483 -5.47 -16.27 -8.57
C ASP A 483 -6.64 -16.74 -9.44
#